data_542e6dfb4b54f3da4997175d171cea96
#
_entry.id   542e6dfb4b54f3da4997175d171cea96
#
_cell.length_a   1.000
_cell.length_b   1.000
_cell.length_c   1.000
_cell.angle_alpha   90.00
_cell.angle_beta   90.00
_cell.angle_gamma   90.00
#
_symmetry.space_group_name_H-M   'P 1'
#
loop_
_entity.id
_entity.type
_entity.pdbx_description
1 polymer ?
#
loop_
_entity_poly.entity_id
_entity_poly.type
_entity_poly.pdbx_seq_one_letter_code
_entity_poly.pdbx_strand_id
1 'polypeptide(L)'
;MLAAAAALLAVGFAVVQWVGSSQPATANGLDSAQERNARIIIGVAMGRGLGGTGAAIGVAAALAESSLYNYANDGTSTLVGTVEGRQLTAAERAVARESLNYPHDRVGDNLDSIGLFQQRPMSGWGSPQHLIDPATSAGLFFDPLVQIPGWQSMPAWTAAQQVQGSASTDGGIYRQVYPQAVRIVAALAAPAPSSGLADPAPATPQ
;
A
#
# COMPACT_ATOMS: atom_id res chain seq x y z
N MET A 1 21.49 7.47 18.11
CA MET A 1 20.56 6.37 18.40
C MET A 1 19.19 7.01 18.64
N LEU A 2 18.38 7.12 17.59
CA LEU A 2 16.97 7.51 17.74
C LEU A 2 16.16 6.28 17.33
N ALA A 3 15.61 5.58 18.32
CA ALA A 3 14.58 4.61 18.11
C ALA A 3 13.32 5.40 17.76
N ALA A 4 12.91 5.38 16.49
CA ALA A 4 11.59 5.82 16.10
C ALA A 4 10.59 4.80 16.67
N ALA A 5 9.96 5.13 17.78
CA ALA A 5 8.84 4.39 18.30
C ALA A 5 7.68 4.62 17.31
N ALA A 6 7.46 3.67 16.42
CA ALA A 6 6.28 3.62 15.61
C ALA A 6 5.10 3.33 16.54
N ALA A 7 4.29 4.34 16.80
CA ALA A 7 3.12 4.23 17.65
C ALA A 7 1.91 3.80 16.82
N LEU A 8 1.31 2.77 17.30
CA LEU A 8 0.22 1.95 16.77
C LEU A 8 -1.14 2.58 16.71
N LEU A 9 -1.90 2.26 15.66
CA LEU A 9 -3.33 2.48 15.62
C LEU A 9 -4.09 1.33 14.98
N ALA A 10 -4.91 0.65 15.77
CA ALA A 10 -6.01 -0.13 15.25
C ALA A 10 -7.11 0.84 14.80
N VAL A 11 -7.31 1.00 13.50
CA VAL A 11 -8.45 1.74 12.96
C VAL A 11 -9.55 0.73 12.65
N GLY A 12 -10.69 0.91 13.33
CA GLY A 12 -11.91 0.18 12.99
C GLY A 12 -12.37 0.59 11.59
N PHE A 13 -12.33 -0.34 10.64
CA PHE A 13 -12.87 -0.12 9.31
C PHE A 13 -14.39 -0.08 9.36
N ALA A 14 -14.97 1.07 9.08
CA ALA A 14 -16.33 1.13 8.56
C ALA A 14 -16.25 0.69 7.10
N VAL A 15 -16.79 -0.48 6.77
CA VAL A 15 -16.96 -0.93 5.39
C VAL A 15 -18.05 -0.05 4.77
N VAL A 16 -17.65 1.00 4.09
CA VAL A 16 -18.55 1.75 3.22
C VAL A 16 -18.76 0.92 1.96
N GLN A 17 -19.92 0.32 1.84
CA GLN A 17 -20.35 -0.32 0.59
C GLN A 17 -20.55 0.78 -0.45
N TRP A 18 -19.62 0.89 -1.39
CA TRP A 18 -19.71 1.80 -2.52
C TRP A 18 -20.37 1.09 -3.70
N VAL A 19 -21.49 1.64 -4.19
CA VAL A 19 -22.10 1.28 -5.48
C VAL A 19 -21.58 2.24 -6.53
N GLY A 20 -20.57 1.84 -7.27
CA GLY A 20 -19.98 2.67 -8.32
C GLY A 20 -19.44 1.83 -9.47
N SER A 21 -19.74 2.25 -10.69
CA SER A 21 -19.38 1.77 -12.02
C SER A 21 -18.32 0.67 -12.05
N SER A 22 -18.73 -0.55 -12.36
CA SER A 22 -17.86 -1.71 -12.57
C SER A 22 -16.95 -1.49 -13.78
N GLN A 23 -15.71 -1.08 -13.53
CA GLN A 23 -14.62 -1.33 -14.47
C GLN A 23 -14.46 -2.85 -14.59
N PRO A 24 -14.18 -3.38 -15.80
CA PRO A 24 -13.94 -4.80 -15.96
C PRO A 24 -12.78 -5.20 -15.04
N ALA A 25 -13.05 -6.14 -14.12
CA ALA A 25 -12.02 -6.69 -13.26
C ALA A 25 -10.97 -7.40 -14.14
N THR A 26 -9.69 -7.16 -13.83
CA THR A 26 -8.60 -7.92 -14.45
C THR A 26 -8.70 -9.40 -14.07
N ALA A 27 -7.92 -10.27 -14.73
CA ALA A 27 -7.87 -11.70 -14.43
C ALA A 27 -7.57 -12.03 -12.95
N ASN A 28 -7.10 -11.04 -12.17
CA ASN A 28 -6.74 -11.15 -10.74
C ASN A 28 -7.81 -10.58 -9.80
N GLY A 29 -8.97 -10.16 -10.31
CA GLY A 29 -10.04 -9.54 -9.53
C GLY A 29 -9.73 -8.12 -9.05
N LEU A 30 -8.67 -7.48 -9.58
CA LEU A 30 -8.30 -6.09 -9.32
C LEU A 30 -8.85 -5.18 -10.42
N ASP A 31 -9.17 -3.94 -10.08
CA ASP A 31 -9.37 -2.93 -11.10
C ASP A 31 -8.03 -2.34 -11.59
N SER A 32 -8.09 -1.46 -12.60
CA SER A 32 -6.89 -0.89 -13.22
C SER A 32 -6.04 -0.04 -12.25
N ALA A 33 -6.66 0.64 -11.30
CA ALA A 33 -5.95 1.44 -10.29
C ALA A 33 -5.23 0.52 -9.30
N GLN A 34 -5.93 -0.47 -8.78
CA GLN A 34 -5.38 -1.47 -7.88
C GLN A 34 -4.22 -2.25 -8.52
N GLU A 35 -4.38 -2.68 -9.78
CA GLU A 35 -3.32 -3.39 -10.50
C GLU A 35 -2.09 -2.52 -10.70
N ARG A 36 -2.26 -1.27 -11.15
CA ARG A 36 -1.17 -0.30 -11.29
C ARG A 36 -0.41 -0.15 -9.98
N ASN A 37 -1.12 0.08 -8.88
CA ASN A 37 -0.54 0.28 -7.57
C ASN A 37 0.19 -0.96 -7.05
N ALA A 38 -0.39 -2.16 -7.24
CA ALA A 38 0.27 -3.41 -6.90
C ALA A 38 1.57 -3.60 -7.69
N ARG A 39 1.59 -3.31 -9.01
CA ARG A 39 2.79 -3.37 -9.84
C ARG A 39 3.88 -2.41 -9.35
N ILE A 40 3.52 -1.21 -8.90
CA ILE A 40 4.47 -0.25 -8.33
C ILE A 40 5.11 -0.82 -7.06
N ILE A 41 4.31 -1.32 -6.12
CA ILE A 41 4.80 -1.93 -4.87
C ILE A 41 5.74 -3.10 -5.18
N ILE A 42 5.33 -4.00 -6.09
CA ILE A 42 6.14 -5.16 -6.53
C ILE A 42 7.46 -4.67 -7.14
N GLY A 43 7.40 -3.69 -8.04
CA GLY A 43 8.59 -3.13 -8.70
C GLY A 43 9.59 -2.55 -7.70
N VAL A 44 9.11 -1.79 -6.70
CA VAL A 44 9.96 -1.24 -5.63
C VAL A 44 10.60 -2.36 -4.81
N ALA A 45 9.84 -3.39 -4.41
CA ALA A 45 10.36 -4.53 -3.67
C ALA A 45 11.44 -5.29 -4.47
N MET A 46 11.17 -5.58 -5.75
CA MET A 46 12.12 -6.28 -6.62
C MET A 46 13.38 -5.45 -6.87
N GLY A 47 13.24 -4.15 -7.13
CA GLY A 47 14.38 -3.24 -7.32
C GLY A 47 15.27 -3.11 -6.08
N ARG A 48 14.73 -3.38 -4.89
CA ARG A 48 15.46 -3.42 -3.62
C ARG A 48 16.00 -4.81 -3.26
N GLY A 49 15.78 -5.83 -4.10
CA GLY A 49 16.22 -7.20 -3.85
C GLY A 49 15.44 -7.94 -2.76
N LEU A 50 14.24 -7.48 -2.41
CA LEU A 50 13.41 -8.07 -1.34
C LEU A 50 12.68 -9.35 -1.80
N GLY A 51 12.70 -9.63 -3.09
CA GLY A 51 12.09 -10.82 -3.69
C GLY A 51 10.57 -10.88 -3.54
N GLY A 52 10.00 -12.04 -3.87
CA GLY A 52 8.55 -12.25 -3.83
C GLY A 52 7.96 -12.13 -2.42
N THR A 53 8.69 -12.51 -1.40
CA THR A 53 8.23 -12.40 0.00
C THR A 53 8.09 -10.93 0.40
N GLY A 54 9.10 -10.08 0.14
CA GLY A 54 9.02 -8.65 0.42
C GLY A 54 7.89 -7.98 -0.36
N ALA A 55 7.74 -8.31 -1.64
CA ALA A 55 6.65 -7.83 -2.46
C ALA A 55 5.27 -8.21 -1.88
N ALA A 56 5.09 -9.47 -1.44
CA ALA A 56 3.84 -9.93 -0.86
C ALA A 56 3.53 -9.26 0.49
N ILE A 57 4.56 -8.95 1.30
CA ILE A 57 4.40 -8.19 2.54
C ILE A 57 3.88 -6.77 2.22
N GLY A 58 4.50 -6.06 1.27
CA GLY A 58 4.07 -4.72 0.87
C GLY A 58 2.66 -4.69 0.28
N VAL A 59 2.35 -5.65 -0.63
CA VAL A 59 1.00 -5.77 -1.22
C VAL A 59 -0.04 -6.10 -0.14
N ALA A 60 0.27 -6.98 0.83
CA ALA A 60 -0.63 -7.30 1.93
C ALA A 60 -0.90 -6.08 2.81
N ALA A 61 0.12 -5.29 3.11
CA ALA A 61 -0.04 -4.04 3.86
C ALA A 61 -0.98 -3.09 3.11
N ALA A 62 -0.73 -2.79 1.83
CA ALA A 62 -1.56 -1.90 1.05
C ALA A 62 -2.98 -2.44 0.82
N LEU A 63 -3.17 -3.77 0.70
CA LEU A 63 -4.51 -4.39 0.68
C LEU A 63 -5.28 -4.11 1.96
N ALA A 64 -4.63 -4.30 3.11
CA ALA A 64 -5.24 -4.12 4.41
C ALA A 64 -5.56 -2.65 4.71
N GLU A 65 -4.67 -1.73 4.35
CA GLU A 65 -4.77 -0.31 4.70
C GLU A 65 -5.69 0.49 3.76
N SER A 66 -5.66 0.18 2.47
CA SER A 66 -6.32 0.99 1.44
C SER A 66 -7.03 0.19 0.36
N SER A 67 -7.04 -1.14 0.45
CA SER A 67 -7.48 -2.01 -0.65
C SER A 67 -6.74 -1.72 -1.96
N LEU A 68 -5.45 -1.36 -1.88
CA LEU A 68 -4.59 -0.96 -3.00
C LEU A 68 -5.00 0.35 -3.72
N TYR A 69 -5.84 1.19 -3.12
CA TYR A 69 -6.12 2.52 -3.67
C TYR A 69 -5.23 3.58 -3.03
N ASN A 70 -4.73 4.50 -3.86
CA ASN A 70 -3.94 5.62 -3.41
C ASN A 70 -4.87 6.75 -2.92
N TYR A 71 -4.97 6.94 -1.61
CA TYR A 71 -5.88 7.90 -0.99
C TYR A 71 -5.21 9.24 -0.72
N ALA A 72 -5.80 10.33 -1.22
CA ALA A 72 -5.59 11.66 -0.66
C ALA A 72 -6.46 11.86 0.59
N ASN A 73 -6.10 12.82 1.44
CA ASN A 73 -6.83 13.14 2.66
C ASN A 73 -7.46 14.54 2.53
N ASP A 74 -8.76 14.67 2.80
CA ASP A 74 -9.47 15.95 2.69
C ASP A 74 -9.34 16.86 3.93
N GLY A 75 -8.70 16.36 4.98
CA GLY A 75 -8.47 17.11 6.22
C GLY A 75 -9.74 17.40 7.02
N THR A 76 -10.80 16.61 6.85
CA THR A 76 -12.07 16.80 7.58
C THR A 76 -12.23 15.91 8.81
N SER A 77 -11.22 15.08 9.11
CA SER A 77 -11.28 14.12 10.22
C SER A 77 -11.68 14.77 11.56
N THR A 78 -12.65 14.14 12.21
CA THR A 78 -13.04 14.43 13.59
C THR A 78 -12.63 13.35 14.57
N LEU A 79 -11.88 12.34 14.09
CA LEU A 79 -11.43 11.22 14.91
C LEU A 79 -10.41 11.69 15.96
N VAL A 80 -10.44 11.04 17.10
CA VAL A 80 -9.40 11.19 18.13
C VAL A 80 -8.28 10.22 17.79
N GLY A 81 -7.10 10.76 17.51
CA GLY A 81 -5.91 9.94 17.30
C GLY A 81 -5.51 9.24 18.59
N THR A 82 -5.28 7.92 18.55
CA THR A 82 -4.90 7.17 19.76
C THR A 82 -3.51 7.52 20.25
N VAL A 83 -2.62 7.95 19.34
CA VAL A 83 -1.28 8.42 19.69
C VAL A 83 -1.33 9.82 20.29
N GLU A 84 -2.06 10.71 19.65
CA GLU A 84 -2.18 12.10 20.08
C GLU A 84 -3.09 12.26 21.30
N GLY A 85 -4.01 11.31 21.54
CA GLY A 85 -5.04 11.39 22.57
C GLY A 85 -6.03 12.55 22.35
N ARG A 86 -6.04 13.15 21.16
CA ARG A 86 -6.86 14.30 20.76
C ARG A 86 -7.21 14.25 19.28
N GLN A 87 -8.13 15.10 18.87
CA GLN A 87 -8.35 15.38 17.46
C GLN A 87 -7.16 16.16 16.86
N LEU A 88 -6.95 16.03 15.58
CA LEU A 88 -5.99 16.84 14.84
C LEU A 88 -6.37 18.32 14.92
N THR A 89 -5.40 19.18 15.05
CA THR A 89 -5.57 20.64 14.94
C THR A 89 -5.92 21.04 13.50
N ALA A 90 -6.41 22.24 13.31
CA ALA A 90 -6.69 22.78 11.98
C ALA A 90 -5.43 22.82 11.09
N ALA A 91 -4.26 23.10 11.67
CA ALA A 91 -2.99 23.13 10.96
C ALA A 91 -2.56 21.71 10.50
N GLU A 92 -2.67 20.70 11.37
CA GLU A 92 -2.37 19.30 11.04
C GLU A 92 -3.30 18.76 9.95
N ARG A 93 -4.59 19.10 10.02
CA ARG A 93 -5.54 18.75 8.95
C ARG A 93 -5.23 19.47 7.62
N ALA A 94 -4.75 20.70 7.68
CA ALA A 94 -4.33 21.44 6.48
C ALA A 94 -3.13 20.78 5.81
N VAL A 95 -2.15 20.27 6.58
CA VAL A 95 -1.03 19.50 6.06
C VAL A 95 -1.54 18.24 5.34
N ALA A 96 -2.41 17.45 5.96
CA ALA A 96 -2.95 16.24 5.32
C ALA A 96 -3.66 16.57 3.98
N ARG A 97 -4.41 17.69 3.94
CA ARG A 97 -5.12 18.17 2.76
C ARG A 97 -4.20 18.51 1.59
N GLU A 98 -2.94 18.81 1.81
CA GLU A 98 -1.97 19.07 0.72
C GLU A 98 -1.86 17.88 -0.24
N SER A 99 -2.16 16.66 0.23
CA SER A 99 -2.17 15.46 -0.62
C SER A 99 -3.17 15.52 -1.78
N LEU A 100 -4.23 16.33 -1.68
CA LEU A 100 -5.19 16.57 -2.76
C LEU A 100 -4.57 17.24 -4.01
N ASN A 101 -3.41 17.88 -3.85
CA ASN A 101 -2.72 18.55 -4.98
C ASN A 101 -1.98 17.56 -5.89
N TYR A 102 -1.94 16.29 -5.55
CA TYR A 102 -1.19 15.26 -6.27
C TYR A 102 -2.12 14.18 -6.85
N PRO A 103 -1.67 13.42 -7.86
CA PRO A 103 -2.46 12.31 -8.40
C PRO A 103 -2.83 11.30 -7.32
N HIS A 104 -4.12 10.94 -7.27
CA HIS A 104 -4.66 9.97 -6.33
C HIS A 104 -5.86 9.24 -6.94
N ASP A 105 -6.22 8.09 -6.38
CA ASP A 105 -7.35 7.29 -6.85
C ASP A 105 -8.63 7.63 -6.11
N ARG A 106 -8.51 7.98 -4.83
CA ARG A 106 -9.64 8.23 -3.92
C ARG A 106 -9.30 9.31 -2.90
N VAL A 107 -10.34 9.81 -2.25
CA VAL A 107 -10.23 10.75 -1.13
C VAL A 107 -10.82 10.11 0.13
N GLY A 108 -10.17 10.32 1.26
CA GLY A 108 -10.61 9.86 2.58
C GLY A 108 -10.40 10.92 3.66
N ASP A 109 -10.86 10.62 4.87
CA ASP A 109 -10.83 11.50 6.04
C ASP A 109 -10.28 10.83 7.30
N ASN A 110 -9.55 9.71 7.14
CA ASN A 110 -9.03 8.96 8.28
C ASN A 110 -7.81 9.65 8.91
N LEU A 111 -8.03 10.43 9.97
CA LEU A 111 -7.00 11.26 10.60
C LEU A 111 -6.22 12.08 9.56
N ASP A 112 -4.91 11.90 9.49
CA ASP A 112 -4.01 12.46 8.48
C ASP A 112 -3.39 11.37 7.58
N SER A 113 -4.06 10.21 7.47
CA SER A 113 -3.58 9.05 6.69
C SER A 113 -3.58 9.32 5.20
N ILE A 114 -2.49 9.01 4.52
CA ILE A 114 -2.27 9.27 3.09
C ILE A 114 -1.69 8.04 2.39
N GLY A 115 -2.08 7.86 1.14
CA GLY A 115 -1.47 6.93 0.21
C GLY A 115 -1.91 5.48 0.38
N LEU A 116 -1.15 4.60 -0.26
CA LEU A 116 -1.39 3.14 -0.30
C LEU A 116 -1.28 2.48 1.07
N PHE A 117 -0.38 2.98 1.92
CA PHE A 117 -0.07 2.40 3.23
C PHE A 117 -0.70 3.18 4.39
N GLN A 118 -1.57 4.15 4.10
CA GLN A 118 -2.22 5.01 5.10
C GLN A 118 -1.22 5.60 6.11
N GLN A 119 -0.05 5.99 5.58
CA GLN A 119 1.02 6.59 6.36
C GLN A 119 0.65 8.01 6.79
N ARG A 120 1.06 8.41 7.98
CA ARG A 120 0.62 9.66 8.61
C ARG A 120 1.77 10.67 8.72
N PRO A 121 1.64 11.89 8.16
CA PRO A 121 2.61 12.96 8.36
C PRO A 121 2.89 13.25 9.84
N MET A 122 1.84 13.30 10.66
CA MET A 122 1.96 13.61 12.10
C MET A 122 2.63 12.48 12.89
N SER A 123 2.69 11.27 12.35
CA SER A 123 3.45 10.16 12.94
C SER A 123 4.88 10.05 12.39
N GLY A 124 5.33 11.04 11.62
CA GLY A 124 6.72 11.11 11.14
C GLY A 124 7.03 10.27 9.91
N TRP A 125 6.03 9.76 9.19
CA TRP A 125 6.26 8.96 7.99
C TRP A 125 6.79 9.77 6.81
N GLY A 126 6.51 11.07 6.74
CA GLY A 126 7.01 11.94 5.68
C GLY A 126 6.04 13.07 5.32
N SER A 127 6.37 13.83 4.29
CA SER A 127 5.49 14.88 3.77
C SER A 127 4.32 14.30 2.96
N PRO A 128 3.19 15.00 2.84
CA PRO A 128 2.07 14.57 2.02
C PRO A 128 2.46 14.22 0.59
N GLN A 129 3.39 14.97 -0.02
CA GLN A 129 3.91 14.70 -1.35
C GLN A 129 4.59 13.33 -1.46
N HIS A 130 5.39 12.95 -0.46
CA HIS A 130 6.08 11.66 -0.43
C HIS A 130 5.10 10.50 -0.17
N LEU A 131 4.13 10.72 0.70
CA LEU A 131 3.19 9.68 1.11
C LEU A 131 2.13 9.38 0.03
N ILE A 132 1.79 10.38 -0.80
CA ILE A 132 0.84 10.22 -1.91
C ILE A 132 1.50 9.65 -3.17
N ASP A 133 2.81 9.69 -3.29
CA ASP A 133 3.54 9.04 -4.38
C ASP A 133 3.68 7.54 -4.11
N PRO A 134 3.08 6.66 -4.93
CA PRO A 134 3.04 5.23 -4.65
C PRO A 134 4.40 4.55 -4.53
N ALA A 135 5.39 5.01 -5.31
CA ALA A 135 6.73 4.41 -5.28
C ALA A 135 7.52 4.86 -4.05
N THR A 136 7.43 6.14 -3.70
CA THR A 136 8.07 6.71 -2.52
C THR A 136 7.46 6.12 -1.24
N SER A 137 6.13 6.05 -1.13
CA SER A 137 5.45 5.49 0.04
C SER A 137 5.76 4.00 0.23
N ALA A 138 5.87 3.23 -0.86
CA ALA A 138 6.35 1.86 -0.81
C ALA A 138 7.79 1.77 -0.31
N GLY A 139 8.67 2.67 -0.76
CA GLY A 139 10.03 2.79 -0.26
C GLY A 139 10.06 3.02 1.24
N LEU A 140 9.29 3.99 1.73
CA LEU A 140 9.15 4.31 3.16
C LEU A 140 8.61 3.12 3.98
N PHE A 141 7.74 2.29 3.41
CA PHE A 141 7.28 1.05 4.04
C PHE A 141 8.40 0.01 4.11
N PHE A 142 9.22 -0.14 3.07
CA PHE A 142 10.28 -1.15 3.04
C PHE A 142 11.51 -0.76 3.87
N ASP A 143 11.76 0.52 4.10
CA ASP A 143 12.90 0.98 4.91
C ASP A 143 12.90 0.37 6.34
N PRO A 144 11.82 0.47 7.13
CA PRO A 144 11.76 -0.21 8.42
C PRO A 144 11.67 -1.75 8.30
N LEU A 145 11.05 -2.28 7.23
CA LEU A 145 10.95 -3.73 7.05
C LEU A 145 12.34 -4.39 7.04
N VAL A 146 13.29 -3.83 6.30
CA VAL A 146 14.62 -4.40 6.17
C VAL A 146 15.46 -4.26 7.46
N GLN A 147 15.03 -3.43 8.38
CA GLN A 147 15.67 -3.28 9.70
C GLN A 147 15.16 -4.31 10.73
N ILE A 148 14.07 -5.01 10.44
CA ILE A 148 13.53 -6.05 11.34
C ILE A 148 14.41 -7.29 11.25
N PRO A 149 15.12 -7.70 12.33
CA PRO A 149 15.95 -8.89 12.30
C PRO A 149 15.15 -10.14 11.93
N GLY A 150 15.58 -10.86 10.90
CA GLY A 150 14.96 -12.11 10.48
C GLY A 150 13.57 -11.97 9.83
N TRP A 151 13.22 -10.80 9.30
CA TRP A 151 11.92 -10.57 8.66
C TRP A 151 11.60 -11.58 7.55
N GLN A 152 12.61 -12.13 6.87
CA GLN A 152 12.43 -13.13 5.81
C GLN A 152 11.97 -14.51 6.34
N SER A 153 12.23 -14.78 7.63
CA SER A 153 11.97 -16.08 8.26
C SER A 153 10.79 -16.06 9.22
N MET A 154 10.27 -14.87 9.56
CA MET A 154 9.08 -14.76 10.38
C MET A 154 7.80 -14.85 9.52
N PRO A 155 6.62 -15.08 10.12
CA PRO A 155 5.37 -14.96 9.39
C PRO A 155 5.24 -13.57 8.75
N ALA A 156 4.99 -13.53 7.44
CA ALA A 156 5.00 -12.28 6.66
C ALA A 156 4.04 -11.21 7.19
N TRP A 157 2.87 -11.64 7.69
CA TRP A 157 1.91 -10.74 8.34
C TRP A 157 2.42 -10.14 9.65
N THR A 158 3.30 -10.85 10.37
CA THR A 158 3.97 -10.32 11.56
C THR A 158 4.98 -9.23 11.17
N ALA A 159 5.72 -9.43 10.08
CA ALA A 159 6.62 -8.41 9.56
C ALA A 159 5.85 -7.15 9.13
N ALA A 160 4.76 -7.31 8.37
CA ALA A 160 3.89 -6.19 7.98
C ALA A 160 3.37 -5.42 9.20
N GLN A 161 2.93 -6.16 10.22
CA GLN A 161 2.43 -5.57 11.46
C GLN A 161 3.51 -4.79 12.22
N GLN A 162 4.73 -5.31 12.30
CA GLN A 162 5.83 -4.60 12.95
C GLN A 162 6.19 -3.31 12.24
N VAL A 163 6.14 -3.28 10.91
CA VAL A 163 6.35 -2.06 10.13
C VAL A 163 5.25 -1.02 10.39
N GLN A 164 4.00 -1.44 10.30
CA GLN A 164 2.84 -0.55 10.47
C GLN A 164 2.56 -0.20 11.93
N GLY A 165 3.17 -0.91 12.86
CA GLY A 165 2.98 -0.67 14.29
C GLY A 165 1.56 -0.96 14.80
N SER A 166 0.83 -1.88 14.18
CA SER A 166 -0.56 -2.20 14.52
C SER A 166 -0.69 -2.87 15.92
N ALA A 167 -1.78 -2.60 16.64
CA ALA A 167 -2.00 -3.09 18.02
C ALA A 167 -2.24 -4.62 18.12
N SER A 168 -2.54 -5.28 17.00
CA SER A 168 -2.73 -6.73 16.96
C SER A 168 -1.40 -7.46 17.09
N THR A 169 -1.34 -8.49 17.94
CA THR A 169 -0.11 -9.27 18.17
C THR A 169 0.02 -10.51 17.28
N ASP A 170 -1.06 -10.88 16.56
CA ASP A 170 -1.15 -12.10 15.74
C ASP A 170 -1.10 -11.85 14.22
N GLY A 171 -0.77 -10.64 13.79
CA GLY A 171 -0.78 -10.22 12.40
C GLY A 171 -2.15 -9.75 11.90
N GLY A 172 -3.21 -9.91 12.70
CA GLY A 172 -4.54 -9.33 12.50
C GLY A 172 -5.04 -9.30 11.05
N ILE A 173 -5.32 -8.12 10.56
CA ILE A 173 -5.83 -7.86 9.19
C ILE A 173 -4.85 -8.30 8.10
N TYR A 174 -3.53 -8.18 8.32
CA TYR A 174 -2.52 -8.55 7.31
C TYR A 174 -2.52 -10.05 7.04
N ARG A 175 -2.74 -10.88 8.07
CA ARG A 175 -2.86 -12.33 7.94
C ARG A 175 -4.03 -12.72 7.04
N GLN A 176 -5.16 -12.02 7.15
CA GLN A 176 -6.35 -12.32 6.37
C GLN A 176 -6.14 -12.07 4.88
N VAL A 177 -5.43 -11.00 4.51
CA VAL A 177 -5.22 -10.59 3.11
C VAL A 177 -3.94 -11.17 2.49
N TYR A 178 -3.03 -11.74 3.29
CA TYR A 178 -1.75 -12.24 2.79
C TYR A 178 -1.86 -13.31 1.70
N PRO A 179 -2.78 -14.30 1.78
CA PRO A 179 -2.96 -15.26 0.68
C PRO A 179 -3.37 -14.59 -0.65
N GLN A 180 -4.14 -13.50 -0.58
CA GLN A 180 -4.48 -12.71 -1.77
C GLN A 180 -3.26 -11.96 -2.29
N ALA A 181 -2.47 -11.36 -1.42
CA ALA A 181 -1.23 -10.66 -1.80
C ALA A 181 -0.26 -11.59 -2.54
N VAL A 182 -0.07 -12.81 -2.05
CA VAL A 182 0.78 -13.82 -2.71
C VAL A 182 0.28 -14.13 -4.12
N ARG A 183 -1.03 -14.30 -4.32
CA ARG A 183 -1.61 -14.54 -5.65
C ARG A 183 -1.40 -13.34 -6.59
N ILE A 184 -1.59 -12.12 -6.09
CA ILE A 184 -1.36 -10.89 -6.85
C ILE A 184 0.10 -10.81 -7.30
N VAL A 185 1.05 -11.02 -6.38
CA VAL A 185 2.48 -10.99 -6.71
C VAL A 185 2.82 -12.06 -7.74
N ALA A 186 2.35 -13.30 -7.57
CA ALA A 186 2.60 -14.39 -8.53
C ALA A 186 2.07 -14.04 -9.93
N ALA A 187 0.89 -13.42 -10.01
CA ALA A 187 0.29 -13.06 -11.28
C ALA A 187 0.95 -11.85 -11.96
N LEU A 188 1.38 -10.84 -11.17
CA LEU A 188 1.88 -9.58 -11.71
C LEU A 188 3.42 -9.53 -11.84
N ALA A 189 4.15 -10.38 -11.13
CA ALA A 189 5.61 -10.50 -11.27
C ALA A 189 6.02 -11.39 -12.45
N ALA A 190 5.11 -12.21 -12.98
CA ALA A 190 5.37 -12.99 -14.20
C ALA A 190 5.62 -12.04 -15.39
N PRO A 191 6.60 -12.30 -16.27
CA PRO A 191 6.73 -11.58 -17.52
C PRO A 191 5.41 -11.70 -18.29
N ALA A 192 4.95 -10.59 -18.88
CA ALA A 192 3.78 -10.64 -19.76
C ALA A 192 3.98 -11.75 -20.80
N PRO A 193 2.95 -12.58 -21.10
CA PRO A 193 3.08 -13.56 -22.18
C PRO A 193 3.53 -12.80 -23.42
N SER A 194 4.68 -13.21 -23.99
CA SER A 194 5.17 -12.64 -25.22
C SER A 194 4.04 -12.78 -26.25
N SER A 195 3.45 -11.65 -26.64
CA SER A 195 2.54 -11.61 -27.79
C SER A 195 3.38 -12.15 -28.95
N GLY A 196 3.15 -13.40 -29.31
CA GLY A 196 3.83 -14.01 -30.42
C GLY A 196 3.57 -13.15 -31.65
N LEU A 197 4.54 -12.34 -32.04
CA LEU A 197 4.62 -11.87 -33.41
C LEU A 197 4.67 -13.14 -34.27
N ALA A 198 3.56 -13.44 -34.91
CA ALA A 198 3.54 -14.49 -35.91
C ALA A 198 4.67 -14.20 -36.88
N ASP A 199 5.61 -15.12 -36.97
CA ASP A 199 6.65 -15.07 -37.98
C ASP A 199 5.99 -14.87 -39.36
N PRO A 200 6.40 -13.91 -40.17
CA PRO A 200 5.84 -13.73 -41.50
C PRO A 200 6.11 -15.01 -42.28
N ALA A 201 5.05 -15.60 -42.85
CA ALA A 201 5.13 -16.80 -43.67
C ALA A 201 6.22 -16.64 -44.75
N PRO A 202 7.03 -17.66 -45.02
CA PRO A 202 8.08 -17.58 -46.05
C PRO A 202 7.44 -17.29 -47.41
N ALA A 203 7.98 -16.26 -48.09
CA ALA A 203 7.57 -15.89 -49.44
C ALA A 203 7.78 -17.10 -50.37
N THR A 204 6.73 -17.52 -51.06
CA THR A 204 6.80 -18.56 -52.13
C THR A 204 7.55 -17.97 -53.30
N PRO A 205 8.61 -18.62 -53.81
CA PRO A 205 9.29 -18.18 -55.04
C PRO A 205 8.40 -18.48 -56.24
N GLN A 206 8.28 -17.50 -57.17
CA GLN A 206 7.68 -17.65 -58.50
C GLN A 206 8.67 -18.29 -59.47
#